data_e8adbc7d44f22e89a6ae603ac4df86dd
#
_entry.id   e8adbc7d44f22e89a6ae603ac4df86dd
#
_cell.length_a   1.000
_cell.length_b   1.000
_cell.length_c   1.000
_cell.angle_alpha   90.00
_cell.angle_beta   90.00
_cell.angle_gamma   90.00
#
_symmetry.space_group_name_H-M   'P 1'
#
loop_
_entity.id
_entity.type
_entity.pdbx_description
1 polymer ?
#
loop_
_entity_poly.entity_id
_entity_poly.type
_entity_poly.pdbx_seq_one_letter_code
_entity_poly.pdbx_strand_id
1 'polypeptide(L)'
;RSSAASDVYKRQGETLIASIVALALIVGLVRFVGWRVQVDEAVASQEQLQTQYDFNPGNIISDGLFFNGNALSEQQVNAIIEKQGAACSGEKCLKSMTFSTESQPANEYCEAYEGEPNESAAAIIYKSGKACDISQKVLLTVLQKEQHLLTATDPSDFQFKSAMGLSCPDDANCDPEYAGFFKQVYGAAKRYQYYVQHEDRYGYHAGTLNYIQYNPDASCGGSNVYIENKATALLYIYTPYQPNAAALDAGVGEGDACSTYGNRNFAIIYNSMFGSPRG
;
A
#
# COMPACT_ATOMS: atom_id res chain seq x y z
N ARG A 1 -58.68 -3.27 -43.00
CA ARG A 1 -57.32 -3.60 -43.60
C ARG A 1 -56.15 -2.96 -42.85
N SER A 2 -56.40 -2.12 -41.84
CA SER A 2 -55.28 -1.40 -41.08
C SER A 2 -54.76 -2.16 -39.87
N SER A 3 -55.49 -3.12 -39.28
CA SER A 3 -55.05 -3.81 -38.04
C SER A 3 -53.94 -4.84 -38.28
N ALA A 4 -54.01 -5.60 -39.39
CA ALA A 4 -53.02 -6.64 -39.70
C ALA A 4 -51.60 -6.06 -39.98
N ALA A 5 -51.51 -4.90 -40.63
CA ALA A 5 -50.23 -4.21 -40.84
C ALA A 5 -49.61 -3.71 -39.53
N SER A 6 -50.43 -3.17 -38.62
CA SER A 6 -50.01 -2.74 -37.27
C SER A 6 -49.44 -3.90 -36.45
N ASP A 7 -50.04 -5.09 -36.50
CA ASP A 7 -49.58 -6.27 -35.75
C ASP A 7 -48.27 -6.85 -36.33
N VAL A 8 -48.07 -6.77 -37.65
CA VAL A 8 -46.81 -7.17 -38.29
C VAL A 8 -45.65 -6.24 -37.84
N TYR A 9 -45.85 -4.91 -37.84
CA TYR A 9 -44.84 -3.97 -37.39
C TYR A 9 -44.52 -4.11 -35.91
N LYS A 10 -45.52 -4.39 -35.05
CA LYS A 10 -45.28 -4.67 -33.63
C LYS A 10 -44.43 -5.93 -33.47
N ARG A 11 -44.74 -7.03 -34.10
CA ARG A 11 -43.96 -8.28 -34.05
C ARG A 11 -42.53 -8.09 -34.56
N GLN A 12 -42.36 -7.34 -35.66
CA GLN A 12 -41.02 -7.02 -36.18
C GLN A 12 -40.23 -6.17 -35.18
N GLY A 13 -40.86 -5.18 -34.53
CA GLY A 13 -40.23 -4.38 -33.49
C GLY A 13 -39.80 -5.23 -32.27
N GLU A 14 -40.69 -6.12 -31.81
CA GLU A 14 -40.38 -7.03 -30.68
C GLU A 14 -39.25 -8.00 -31.03
N THR A 15 -39.23 -8.55 -32.26
CA THR A 15 -38.12 -9.42 -32.70
C THR A 15 -36.80 -8.69 -32.81
N LEU A 16 -36.80 -7.46 -33.31
CA LEU A 16 -35.59 -6.62 -33.38
C LEU A 16 -35.03 -6.32 -32.01
N ILE A 17 -35.90 -5.92 -31.07
CA ILE A 17 -35.49 -5.65 -29.67
C ILE A 17 -34.92 -6.92 -29.03
N ALA A 18 -35.61 -8.05 -29.17
CA ALA A 18 -35.13 -9.32 -28.63
C ALA A 18 -33.76 -9.73 -29.22
N SER A 19 -33.52 -9.50 -30.49
CA SER A 19 -32.24 -9.77 -31.16
C SER A 19 -31.11 -8.86 -30.64
N ILE A 20 -31.40 -7.57 -30.43
CA ILE A 20 -30.44 -6.61 -29.85
C ILE A 20 -30.07 -7.00 -28.39
N VAL A 21 -31.07 -7.36 -27.57
CA VAL A 21 -30.84 -7.82 -26.21
C VAL A 21 -30.03 -9.11 -26.19
N ALA A 22 -30.34 -10.07 -27.03
CA ALA A 22 -29.58 -11.32 -27.14
C ALA A 22 -28.12 -11.07 -27.55
N LEU A 23 -27.89 -10.19 -28.53
CA LEU A 23 -26.52 -9.80 -28.93
C LEU A 23 -25.75 -9.12 -27.79
N ALA A 24 -26.40 -8.20 -27.07
CA ALA A 24 -25.80 -7.53 -25.94
C ALA A 24 -25.40 -8.51 -24.81
N LEU A 25 -26.26 -9.51 -24.55
CA LEU A 25 -25.96 -10.57 -23.56
C LEU A 25 -24.79 -11.44 -24.00
N ILE A 26 -24.74 -11.82 -25.31
CA ILE A 26 -23.60 -12.60 -25.83
C ILE A 26 -22.30 -11.81 -25.73
N VAL A 27 -22.30 -10.54 -26.14
CA VAL A 27 -21.11 -9.68 -26.01
C VAL A 27 -20.70 -9.51 -24.54
N GLY A 28 -21.65 -9.32 -23.64
CA GLY A 28 -21.42 -9.26 -22.20
C GLY A 28 -20.78 -10.55 -21.65
N LEU A 29 -21.32 -11.71 -22.08
CA LEU A 29 -20.79 -13.01 -21.67
C LEU A 29 -19.35 -13.23 -22.19
N VAL A 30 -19.09 -12.93 -23.45
CA VAL A 30 -17.74 -13.08 -24.04
C VAL A 30 -16.75 -12.19 -23.33
N ARG A 31 -17.10 -10.93 -23.02
CA ARG A 31 -16.25 -10.02 -22.25
C ARG A 31 -16.00 -10.53 -20.82
N PHE A 32 -17.05 -11.02 -20.16
CA PHE A 32 -16.93 -11.58 -18.81
C PHE A 32 -16.02 -12.81 -18.79
N VAL A 33 -16.19 -13.74 -19.72
CA VAL A 33 -15.32 -14.93 -19.83
C VAL A 33 -13.87 -14.51 -20.10
N GLY A 34 -13.66 -13.58 -21.05
CA GLY A 34 -12.31 -13.06 -21.33
C GLY A 34 -11.66 -12.40 -20.12
N TRP A 35 -12.41 -11.60 -19.37
CA TRP A 35 -11.93 -11.01 -18.11
C TRP A 35 -11.60 -12.08 -17.06
N ARG A 36 -12.44 -13.11 -16.90
CA ARG A 36 -12.18 -14.22 -15.96
C ARG A 36 -10.90 -14.96 -16.30
N VAL A 37 -10.66 -15.25 -17.57
CA VAL A 37 -9.42 -15.91 -18.01
C VAL A 37 -8.20 -15.06 -17.63
N GLN A 38 -8.23 -13.74 -17.86
CA GLN A 38 -7.14 -12.84 -17.48
C GLN A 38 -6.93 -12.78 -15.97
N VAL A 39 -8.00 -12.82 -15.18
CA VAL A 39 -7.89 -12.88 -13.70
C VAL A 39 -7.23 -14.18 -13.27
N ASP A 40 -7.68 -15.32 -13.81
CA ASP A 40 -7.16 -16.65 -13.46
C ASP A 40 -5.66 -16.77 -13.83
N GLU A 41 -5.25 -16.23 -14.98
CA GLU A 41 -3.83 -16.15 -15.40
C GLU A 41 -3.00 -15.27 -14.46
N ALA A 42 -3.51 -14.10 -14.07
CA ALA A 42 -2.83 -13.20 -13.15
C ALA A 42 -2.66 -13.86 -11.77
N VAL A 43 -3.72 -14.45 -11.23
CA VAL A 43 -3.70 -15.15 -9.93
C VAL A 43 -2.71 -16.32 -9.96
N ALA A 44 -2.72 -17.14 -11.01
CA ALA A 44 -1.77 -18.25 -11.15
C ALA A 44 -0.30 -17.77 -11.16
N SER A 45 -0.03 -16.66 -11.87
CA SER A 45 1.30 -16.04 -11.88
C SER A 45 1.68 -15.51 -10.48
N GLN A 46 0.76 -14.88 -9.76
CA GLN A 46 0.98 -14.38 -8.40
C GLN A 46 1.29 -15.50 -7.40
N GLU A 47 0.56 -16.62 -7.48
CA GLU A 47 0.80 -17.82 -6.67
C GLU A 47 2.19 -18.43 -6.96
N GLN A 48 2.61 -18.43 -8.22
CA GLN A 48 3.95 -18.88 -8.60
C GLN A 48 5.02 -17.98 -7.97
N LEU A 49 4.88 -16.66 -8.05
CA LEU A 49 5.80 -15.70 -7.43
C LEU A 49 5.81 -15.87 -5.90
N GLN A 50 4.66 -16.07 -5.27
CA GLN A 50 4.58 -16.32 -3.85
C GLN A 50 5.32 -17.59 -3.44
N THR A 51 5.19 -18.65 -4.22
CA THR A 51 5.88 -19.94 -3.95
C THR A 51 7.39 -19.82 -4.12
N GLN A 52 7.84 -19.06 -5.12
CA GLN A 52 9.25 -18.92 -5.46
C GLN A 52 9.98 -17.91 -4.59
N TYR A 53 9.35 -16.78 -4.26
CA TYR A 53 10.01 -15.62 -3.64
C TYR A 53 9.36 -15.16 -2.32
N ASP A 54 8.33 -15.85 -1.83
CA ASP A 54 7.50 -15.40 -0.71
C ASP A 54 6.94 -13.98 -0.92
N PHE A 55 6.68 -13.61 -2.17
CA PHE A 55 6.12 -12.33 -2.58
C PHE A 55 4.90 -12.53 -3.48
N ASN A 56 3.75 -11.99 -3.09
CA ASN A 56 2.54 -11.98 -3.91
C ASN A 56 2.18 -10.52 -4.27
N PRO A 57 2.29 -10.11 -5.53
CA PRO A 57 1.98 -8.73 -5.94
C PRO A 57 0.50 -8.38 -5.76
N GLY A 58 -0.42 -9.34 -5.78
CA GLY A 58 -1.84 -9.13 -5.53
C GLY A 58 -2.22 -9.13 -4.04
N ASN A 59 -1.33 -9.66 -3.18
CA ASN A 59 -1.54 -9.77 -1.74
C ASN A 59 -0.23 -9.52 -0.99
N ILE A 60 0.25 -8.28 -1.01
CA ILE A 60 1.50 -7.89 -0.35
C ILE A 60 1.35 -7.98 1.17
N ILE A 61 0.20 -7.53 1.68
CA ILE A 61 -0.20 -7.64 3.10
C ILE A 61 -1.71 -7.78 3.17
N SER A 62 -2.21 -8.58 4.12
CA SER A 62 -3.64 -8.73 4.34
C SER A 62 -4.26 -7.51 5.04
N ASP A 63 -5.55 -7.24 4.77
CA ASP A 63 -6.29 -6.14 5.40
C ASP A 63 -6.28 -6.23 6.93
N GLY A 64 -6.44 -7.44 7.50
CA GLY A 64 -6.46 -7.64 8.94
C GLY A 64 -5.13 -7.39 9.64
N LEU A 65 -4.00 -7.45 8.91
CA LEU A 65 -2.68 -7.09 9.44
C LEU A 65 -2.35 -5.62 9.22
N PHE A 66 -2.95 -4.99 8.21
CA PHE A 66 -2.74 -3.58 7.89
C PHE A 66 -3.62 -2.67 8.74
N PHE A 67 -4.93 -2.91 8.76
CA PHE A 67 -5.93 -2.14 9.49
C PHE A 67 -6.12 -2.72 10.89
N ASN A 68 -5.16 -2.47 11.77
CA ASN A 68 -5.17 -2.94 13.15
C ASN A 68 -4.38 -1.97 14.03
N GLY A 69 -5.01 -0.87 14.42
CA GLY A 69 -4.42 0.14 15.29
C GLY A 69 -4.06 -0.34 16.70
N ASN A 70 -4.39 -1.59 17.05
CA ASN A 70 -4.05 -2.23 18.31
C ASN A 70 -3.12 -3.45 18.13
N ALA A 71 -2.39 -3.53 17.01
CA ALA A 71 -1.49 -4.66 16.71
C ALA A 71 -0.34 -4.80 17.71
N LEU A 72 0.15 -3.69 18.27
CA LEU A 72 1.21 -3.65 19.28
C LEU A 72 0.87 -2.62 20.36
N SER A 73 1.24 -2.91 21.61
CA SER A 73 1.25 -1.89 22.66
C SER A 73 2.48 -0.98 22.50
N GLU A 74 2.48 0.18 23.16
CA GLU A 74 3.62 1.09 23.18
C GLU A 74 4.91 0.41 23.68
N GLN A 75 4.80 -0.42 24.72
CA GLN A 75 5.92 -1.20 25.25
C GLN A 75 6.50 -2.18 24.21
N GLN A 76 5.63 -2.80 23.42
CA GLN A 76 6.08 -3.71 22.34
C GLN A 76 6.75 -2.94 21.21
N VAL A 77 6.22 -1.77 20.83
CA VAL A 77 6.87 -0.87 19.86
C VAL A 77 8.25 -0.45 20.36
N ASN A 78 8.36 -0.03 21.63
CA ASN A 78 9.64 0.33 22.24
C ASN A 78 10.64 -0.84 22.22
N ALA A 79 10.22 -2.04 22.59
CA ALA A 79 11.08 -3.22 22.59
C ALA A 79 11.61 -3.56 21.17
N ILE A 80 10.82 -3.31 20.14
CA ILE A 80 11.25 -3.49 18.74
C ILE A 80 12.29 -2.44 18.37
N ILE A 81 12.05 -1.15 18.69
CA ILE A 81 13.00 -0.07 18.42
C ILE A 81 14.33 -0.33 19.14
N GLU A 82 14.30 -0.72 20.40
CA GLU A 82 15.49 -1.08 21.19
C GLU A 82 16.26 -2.24 20.55
N LYS A 83 15.57 -3.30 20.16
CA LYS A 83 16.15 -4.49 19.54
C LYS A 83 16.79 -4.17 18.20
N GLN A 84 16.08 -3.47 17.32
CA GLN A 84 16.58 -3.14 15.98
C GLN A 84 17.69 -2.09 16.06
N GLY A 85 17.57 -1.10 16.95
CA GLY A 85 18.52 -0.03 17.19
C GLY A 85 19.65 -0.37 18.17
N ALA A 86 19.88 -1.66 18.45
CA ALA A 86 20.89 -2.07 19.46
C ALA A 86 22.30 -1.55 19.17
N ALA A 87 22.68 -1.48 17.89
CA ALA A 87 23.98 -1.01 17.44
C ALA A 87 24.15 0.53 17.49
N CYS A 88 23.06 1.29 17.63
CA CYS A 88 23.12 2.74 17.74
C CYS A 88 23.46 3.16 19.18
N SER A 89 24.47 4.01 19.35
CA SER A 89 24.94 4.49 20.66
C SER A 89 25.03 6.02 20.79
N GLY A 90 24.72 6.76 19.73
CA GLY A 90 24.75 8.23 19.70
C GLY A 90 23.50 8.87 20.30
N GLU A 91 23.54 10.20 20.46
CA GLU A 91 22.42 10.98 20.98
C GLU A 91 21.21 10.99 20.05
N LYS A 92 21.43 10.81 18.74
CA LYS A 92 20.38 10.79 17.71
C LYS A 92 19.78 9.40 17.45
N CYS A 93 20.08 8.40 18.30
CA CYS A 93 19.44 7.09 18.13
C CYS A 93 17.92 7.18 18.29
N LEU A 94 17.17 6.58 17.39
CA LEU A 94 15.69 6.59 17.44
C LEU A 94 15.15 6.14 18.81
N LYS A 95 15.82 5.15 19.45
CA LYS A 95 15.45 4.62 20.77
C LYS A 95 15.59 5.62 21.90
N SER A 96 16.42 6.67 21.76
CA SER A 96 16.69 7.67 22.80
C SER A 96 16.17 9.07 22.46
N MET A 97 15.80 9.30 21.20
CA MET A 97 15.24 10.58 20.77
C MET A 97 13.84 10.81 21.33
N THR A 98 13.56 12.06 21.68
CA THR A 98 12.22 12.54 21.96
C THR A 98 11.86 13.68 21.02
N PHE A 99 10.57 13.85 20.77
CA PHE A 99 10.04 14.80 19.81
C PHE A 99 8.92 15.61 20.45
N SER A 100 8.83 16.90 20.13
CA SER A 100 7.65 17.68 20.44
C SER A 100 6.55 17.34 19.45
N THR A 101 5.39 16.98 19.94
CA THR A 101 4.23 16.64 19.15
C THR A 101 3.07 17.60 19.43
N GLU A 102 2.22 17.78 18.44
CA GLU A 102 1.03 18.63 18.54
C GLU A 102 -0.22 17.76 18.64
N SER A 103 -1.15 18.14 19.53
CA SER A 103 -2.45 17.47 19.57
C SER A 103 -3.21 17.66 18.26
N GLN A 104 -3.81 16.58 17.78
CA GLN A 104 -4.64 16.57 16.58
C GLN A 104 -6.08 16.25 16.99
N PRO A 105 -7.06 17.09 16.67
CA PRO A 105 -8.46 16.76 16.92
C PRO A 105 -8.89 15.58 16.06
N ALA A 106 -9.89 14.83 16.53
CA ALA A 106 -10.54 13.81 15.73
C ALA A 106 -11.06 14.41 14.41
N ASN A 107 -10.91 13.67 13.34
CA ASN A 107 -11.34 14.06 11.99
C ASN A 107 -11.88 12.84 11.24
N GLU A 108 -12.23 12.99 9.97
CA GLU A 108 -12.78 11.90 9.15
C GLU A 108 -11.84 10.71 8.94
N TYR A 109 -10.52 10.87 9.18
CA TYR A 109 -9.51 9.83 8.95
C TYR A 109 -8.98 9.21 10.23
N CYS A 110 -8.93 9.97 11.33
CA CYS A 110 -8.29 9.55 12.57
C CYS A 110 -9.07 10.06 13.79
N GLU A 111 -9.08 9.27 14.84
CA GLU A 111 -9.45 9.71 16.18
C GLU A 111 -8.48 10.79 16.70
N ALA A 112 -8.80 11.41 17.84
CA ALA A 112 -7.94 12.42 18.43
C ALA A 112 -6.56 11.85 18.84
N TYR A 113 -5.52 12.63 18.59
CA TYR A 113 -4.15 12.38 19.05
C TYR A 113 -3.79 13.42 20.10
N GLU A 114 -3.38 13.01 21.29
CA GLU A 114 -2.91 13.90 22.36
C GLU A 114 -1.39 14.07 22.25
N GLY A 115 -0.95 15.28 21.91
CA GLY A 115 0.46 15.63 21.76
C GLY A 115 1.10 15.98 23.09
N GLU A 116 2.42 15.79 23.18
CA GLU A 116 3.25 16.05 24.35
C GLU A 116 4.59 16.70 23.96
N PRO A 117 5.24 17.48 24.83
CA PRO A 117 6.48 18.17 24.48
C PRO A 117 7.69 17.25 24.30
N ASN A 118 7.67 16.04 24.86
CA ASN A 118 8.81 15.10 24.83
C ASN A 118 8.31 13.66 24.65
N GLU A 119 7.75 13.36 23.50
CA GLU A 119 7.29 12.01 23.17
C GLU A 119 8.41 11.14 22.60
N SER A 120 8.48 9.89 23.03
CA SER A 120 9.35 8.89 22.41
C SER A 120 8.86 8.52 21.01
N ALA A 121 9.77 8.02 20.17
CA ALA A 121 9.38 7.45 18.89
C ALA A 121 8.35 6.31 19.03
N ALA A 122 8.46 5.52 20.10
CA ALA A 122 7.52 4.42 20.39
C ALA A 122 6.12 4.95 20.68
N ALA A 123 5.99 5.99 21.52
CA ALA A 123 4.70 6.63 21.82
C ALA A 123 4.06 7.20 20.55
N ILE A 124 4.84 7.90 19.72
CA ILE A 124 4.35 8.49 18.47
C ILE A 124 3.82 7.41 17.50
N ILE A 125 4.58 6.32 17.30
CA ILE A 125 4.15 5.22 16.41
C ILE A 125 2.92 4.52 16.97
N TYR A 126 2.88 4.26 18.28
CA TYR A 126 1.73 3.62 18.94
C TYR A 126 0.48 4.49 18.83
N LYS A 127 0.56 5.76 19.23
CA LYS A 127 -0.58 6.68 19.24
C LYS A 127 -1.08 6.98 17.83
N SER A 128 -0.18 7.17 16.86
CA SER A 128 -0.55 7.39 15.46
C SER A 128 -1.25 6.19 14.84
N GLY A 129 -0.73 4.99 15.06
CA GLY A 129 -1.36 3.76 14.60
C GLY A 129 -2.75 3.56 15.19
N LYS A 130 -2.88 3.77 16.51
CA LYS A 130 -4.15 3.67 17.22
C LYS A 130 -5.17 4.71 16.74
N ALA A 131 -4.77 5.97 16.63
CA ALA A 131 -5.66 7.05 16.23
C ALA A 131 -6.21 6.87 14.81
N CYS A 132 -5.39 6.36 13.88
CA CYS A 132 -5.77 6.22 12.48
C CYS A 132 -6.12 4.77 12.07
N ASP A 133 -6.22 3.84 13.01
CA ASP A 133 -6.47 2.40 12.77
C ASP A 133 -5.52 1.80 11.73
N ILE A 134 -4.24 2.16 11.83
CA ILE A 134 -3.15 1.58 11.03
C ILE A 134 -2.21 0.81 11.96
N SER A 135 -1.88 -0.42 11.59
CA SER A 135 -1.01 -1.29 12.38
C SER A 135 0.34 -0.64 12.66
N GLN A 136 0.77 -0.65 13.94
CA GLN A 136 2.12 -0.22 14.33
C GLN A 136 3.21 -1.03 13.63
N LYS A 137 2.93 -2.29 13.28
CA LYS A 137 3.85 -3.13 12.49
C LYS A 137 4.04 -2.57 11.08
N VAL A 138 2.97 -2.07 10.45
CA VAL A 138 3.04 -1.40 9.15
C VAL A 138 3.85 -0.11 9.25
N LEU A 139 3.58 0.73 10.25
CA LEU A 139 4.32 1.99 10.43
C LEU A 139 5.81 1.74 10.67
N LEU A 140 6.18 0.77 11.50
CA LEU A 140 7.57 0.36 11.72
C LEU A 140 8.23 -0.16 10.43
N THR A 141 7.49 -0.92 9.64
CA THR A 141 7.99 -1.44 8.35
C THR A 141 8.26 -0.32 7.36
N VAL A 142 7.35 0.64 7.23
CA VAL A 142 7.53 1.80 6.34
C VAL A 142 8.69 2.67 6.82
N LEU A 143 8.78 2.94 8.11
CA LEU A 143 9.90 3.69 8.72
C LEU A 143 11.26 3.06 8.39
N GLN A 144 11.36 1.74 8.50
CA GLN A 144 12.58 1.01 8.14
C GLN A 144 12.83 1.01 6.64
N LYS A 145 11.78 0.86 5.84
CA LYS A 145 11.87 0.84 4.38
C LYS A 145 12.36 2.17 3.80
N GLU A 146 11.82 3.30 4.31
CA GLU A 146 12.09 4.62 3.71
C GLU A 146 13.44 5.20 4.14
N GLN A 147 13.77 5.14 5.44
CA GLN A 147 14.94 5.83 5.98
C GLN A 147 15.85 4.95 6.84
N HIS A 148 15.59 3.65 6.92
CA HIS A 148 16.37 2.71 7.75
C HIS A 148 16.49 3.12 9.24
N LEU A 149 15.59 3.97 9.74
CA LEU A 149 15.71 4.60 11.06
C LEU A 149 15.72 3.61 12.22
N LEU A 150 15.12 2.41 12.07
CA LEU A 150 15.17 1.39 13.12
C LEU A 150 16.58 0.83 13.32
N THR A 151 17.39 0.75 12.25
CA THR A 151 18.72 0.11 12.28
C THR A 151 19.87 1.11 12.09
N ALA A 152 19.57 2.38 11.86
CA ALA A 152 20.59 3.42 11.68
C ALA A 152 21.47 3.55 12.93
N THR A 153 22.78 3.54 12.74
CA THR A 153 23.75 3.69 13.83
C THR A 153 24.15 5.16 14.08
N ASP A 154 23.97 6.02 13.09
CA ASP A 154 24.19 7.47 13.13
C ASP A 154 23.16 8.18 12.26
N PRO A 155 21.89 8.28 12.69
CA PRO A 155 20.85 8.87 11.89
C PRO A 155 21.04 10.38 11.70
N SER A 156 20.84 10.84 10.49
CA SER A 156 20.89 12.26 10.12
C SER A 156 19.58 12.98 10.42
N ASP A 157 19.62 14.31 10.53
CA ASP A 157 18.41 15.13 10.69
C ASP A 157 17.46 14.99 9.48
N PHE A 158 18.00 14.74 8.28
CA PHE A 158 17.20 14.49 7.09
C PHE A 158 16.38 13.21 7.21
N GLN A 159 16.94 12.12 7.74
CA GLN A 159 16.20 10.87 7.94
C GLN A 159 15.02 11.05 8.91
N PHE A 160 15.14 11.85 9.95
CA PHE A 160 14.01 12.21 10.82
C PHE A 160 13.01 13.12 10.12
N LYS A 161 13.52 14.07 9.31
CA LYS A 161 12.67 15.00 8.57
C LYS A 161 11.78 14.31 7.52
N SER A 162 12.27 13.23 6.90
CA SER A 162 11.62 12.47 5.85
C SER A 162 11.27 11.03 6.25
N ALA A 163 11.06 10.79 7.52
CA ALA A 163 11.04 9.46 8.15
C ALA A 163 10.18 8.41 7.44
N MET A 164 9.04 8.81 6.87
CA MET A 164 8.12 7.92 6.15
C MET A 164 8.12 8.17 4.63
N GLY A 165 8.95 9.07 4.11
CA GLY A 165 8.93 9.47 2.70
C GLY A 165 7.71 10.29 2.29
N LEU A 166 6.85 10.69 3.24
CA LEU A 166 5.61 11.40 2.96
C LEU A 166 5.89 12.83 2.48
N SER A 167 5.45 13.14 1.25
CA SER A 167 5.63 14.47 0.62
C SER A 167 7.10 14.97 0.65
N CYS A 168 8.04 14.03 0.48
CA CYS A 168 9.47 14.27 0.41
C CYS A 168 10.01 13.68 -0.90
N PRO A 169 9.83 14.34 -2.06
CA PRO A 169 10.34 13.84 -3.32
C PRO A 169 11.88 13.87 -3.35
N ASP A 170 12.50 12.94 -4.09
CA ASP A 170 13.95 12.77 -4.15
C ASP A 170 14.68 13.99 -4.76
N ASP A 171 14.00 14.75 -5.61
CA ASP A 171 14.53 15.90 -6.35
C ASP A 171 14.20 17.26 -5.73
N ALA A 172 13.51 17.29 -4.59
CA ALA A 172 13.09 18.53 -3.92
C ALA A 172 13.13 18.41 -2.39
N ASN A 173 12.96 19.54 -1.71
CA ASN A 173 12.81 19.54 -0.25
C ASN A 173 11.45 18.94 0.14
N CYS A 174 11.42 18.26 1.31
CA CYS A 174 10.15 17.86 1.92
C CYS A 174 9.21 19.06 2.08
N ASP A 175 7.92 18.84 1.85
CA ASP A 175 6.90 19.82 2.18
C ASP A 175 6.98 20.16 3.68
N PRO A 176 7.12 21.44 4.05
CA PRO A 176 7.22 21.85 5.46
C PRO A 176 6.04 21.43 6.33
N GLU A 177 4.85 21.23 5.73
CA GLU A 177 3.67 20.73 6.42
C GLU A 177 3.90 19.31 6.97
N TYR A 178 4.66 18.47 6.25
CA TYR A 178 4.91 17.06 6.60
C TYR A 178 6.32 16.81 7.13
N ALA A 179 7.17 17.81 7.17
CA ALA A 179 8.57 17.65 7.60
C ALA A 179 8.70 17.43 9.12
N GLY A 180 9.43 16.39 9.52
CA GLY A 180 9.71 16.04 10.91
C GLY A 180 9.04 14.74 11.36
N PHE A 181 9.66 14.05 12.32
CA PHE A 181 9.34 12.67 12.70
C PHE A 181 7.85 12.46 13.02
N PHE A 182 7.28 13.28 13.91
CA PHE A 182 5.86 13.20 14.27
C PHE A 182 4.95 13.41 13.04
N LYS A 183 5.20 14.48 12.28
CA LYS A 183 4.40 14.82 11.11
C LYS A 183 4.48 13.75 10.02
N GLN A 184 5.63 13.09 9.88
CA GLN A 184 5.83 11.98 8.96
C GLN A 184 5.05 10.74 9.41
N VAL A 185 5.14 10.33 10.68
CA VAL A 185 4.50 9.11 11.18
C VAL A 185 2.98 9.26 11.24
N TYR A 186 2.48 10.32 11.90
CA TYR A 186 1.06 10.60 11.99
C TYR A 186 0.46 10.90 10.60
N GLY A 187 1.17 11.71 9.81
CA GLY A 187 0.75 12.06 8.46
C GLY A 187 0.65 10.86 7.54
N ALA A 188 1.58 9.90 7.61
CA ALA A 188 1.53 8.66 6.83
C ALA A 188 0.34 7.78 7.24
N ALA A 189 0.10 7.59 8.55
CA ALA A 189 -1.05 6.85 9.05
C ALA A 189 -2.38 7.49 8.59
N LYS A 190 -2.51 8.80 8.72
CA LYS A 190 -3.65 9.57 8.23
C LYS A 190 -3.81 9.48 6.71
N ARG A 191 -2.70 9.50 5.95
CA ARG A 191 -2.69 9.40 4.49
C ARG A 191 -3.23 8.07 4.00
N TYR A 192 -2.96 6.96 4.68
CA TYR A 192 -3.54 5.67 4.35
C TYR A 192 -5.07 5.70 4.50
N GLN A 193 -5.62 6.30 5.56
CA GLN A 193 -7.07 6.44 5.71
C GLN A 193 -7.67 7.40 4.66
N TYR A 194 -6.96 8.45 4.29
CA TYR A 194 -7.35 9.29 3.17
C TYR A 194 -7.46 8.48 1.87
N TYR A 195 -6.52 7.58 1.58
CA TYR A 195 -6.57 6.73 0.39
C TYR A 195 -7.75 5.76 0.45
N VAL A 196 -8.07 5.19 1.62
CA VAL A 196 -9.25 4.34 1.82
C VAL A 196 -10.54 5.06 1.43
N GLN A 197 -10.69 6.32 1.83
CA GLN A 197 -11.92 7.08 1.59
C GLN A 197 -11.99 7.71 0.20
N HIS A 198 -10.87 7.83 -0.50
CA HIS A 198 -10.76 8.45 -1.81
C HIS A 198 -10.15 7.51 -2.85
N GLU A 199 -10.43 6.21 -2.73
CA GLU A 199 -9.90 5.17 -3.62
C GLU A 199 -10.23 5.45 -5.10
N ASP A 200 -11.38 6.08 -5.36
CA ASP A 200 -11.84 6.50 -6.68
C ASP A 200 -10.93 7.53 -7.38
N ARG A 201 -10.08 8.21 -6.63
CA ARG A 201 -9.10 9.19 -7.16
C ARG A 201 -7.80 8.56 -7.64
N TYR A 202 -7.62 7.27 -7.40
CA TYR A 202 -6.38 6.54 -7.69
C TYR A 202 -6.63 5.42 -8.69
N GLY A 203 -5.57 4.98 -9.35
CA GLY A 203 -5.64 3.98 -10.42
C GLY A 203 -5.52 2.52 -9.96
N TYR A 204 -5.38 2.27 -8.64
CA TYR A 204 -5.19 0.93 -8.10
C TYR A 204 -6.36 0.54 -7.21
N HIS A 205 -7.07 -0.55 -7.57
CA HIS A 205 -8.31 -0.95 -6.91
C HIS A 205 -8.28 -2.43 -6.55
N ALA A 206 -8.75 -2.75 -5.34
CA ALA A 206 -8.95 -4.13 -4.91
C ALA A 206 -10.11 -4.82 -5.68
N GLY A 207 -10.04 -6.14 -5.81
CA GLY A 207 -11.06 -6.96 -6.46
C GLY A 207 -11.08 -6.87 -7.99
N THR A 208 -10.05 -6.31 -8.61
CA THR A 208 -9.95 -6.17 -10.07
C THR A 208 -8.52 -6.31 -10.59
N LEU A 209 -8.38 -6.44 -11.90
CA LEU A 209 -7.08 -6.40 -12.58
C LEU A 209 -6.58 -4.97 -12.66
N ASN A 210 -5.31 -4.79 -12.28
CA ASN A 210 -4.59 -3.53 -12.38
C ASN A 210 -3.33 -3.75 -13.18
N TYR A 211 -3.07 -2.93 -14.20
CA TYR A 211 -1.75 -2.94 -14.85
C TYR A 211 -0.76 -2.14 -14.01
N ILE A 212 0.27 -2.82 -13.50
CA ILE A 212 1.27 -2.20 -12.64
C ILE A 212 2.62 -2.25 -13.33
N GLN A 213 3.25 -1.10 -13.47
CA GLN A 213 4.57 -0.96 -14.07
C GLN A 213 5.67 -1.51 -13.16
N TYR A 214 6.78 -1.95 -13.75
CA TYR A 214 7.98 -2.34 -13.01
C TYR A 214 8.86 -1.14 -12.63
N ASN A 215 8.76 -0.03 -13.39
CA ASN A 215 9.67 1.12 -13.26
C ASN A 215 8.94 2.40 -13.71
N PRO A 216 9.37 3.60 -13.25
CA PRO A 216 8.94 4.88 -13.84
C PRO A 216 9.15 4.96 -15.35
N ASP A 217 10.22 4.33 -15.87
CA ASP A 217 10.43 4.19 -17.30
C ASP A 217 9.46 3.14 -17.88
N ALA A 218 8.47 3.63 -18.65
CA ALA A 218 7.45 2.80 -19.26
C ALA A 218 8.02 1.74 -20.23
N SER A 219 9.24 1.91 -20.75
CA SER A 219 9.91 0.91 -21.60
C SER A 219 10.25 -0.38 -20.85
N CYS A 220 10.31 -0.33 -19.52
CA CYS A 220 10.49 -1.50 -18.67
C CYS A 220 9.25 -2.40 -18.59
N GLY A 221 8.10 -1.93 -19.08
CA GLY A 221 6.86 -2.68 -19.07
C GLY A 221 6.23 -2.82 -17.68
N GLY A 222 5.39 -3.81 -17.54
CA GLY A 222 4.64 -4.15 -16.35
C GLY A 222 3.81 -5.40 -16.58
N SER A 223 2.99 -5.78 -15.63
CA SER A 223 2.06 -6.89 -15.77
C SER A 223 0.70 -6.59 -15.15
N ASN A 224 -0.31 -7.36 -15.53
CA ASN A 224 -1.59 -7.35 -14.86
C ASN A 224 -1.48 -8.06 -13.51
N VAL A 225 -1.95 -7.38 -12.48
CA VAL A 225 -2.05 -7.90 -11.12
C VAL A 225 -3.50 -7.87 -10.69
N TYR A 226 -4.03 -8.99 -10.24
CA TYR A 226 -5.32 -9.02 -9.55
C TYR A 226 -5.07 -8.65 -8.10
N ILE A 227 -5.38 -7.42 -7.72
CA ILE A 227 -5.23 -6.95 -6.34
C ILE A 227 -6.35 -7.54 -5.49
N GLU A 228 -5.99 -8.38 -4.52
CA GLU A 228 -6.95 -9.16 -3.73
C GLU A 228 -7.63 -8.35 -2.63
N ASN A 229 -6.92 -7.36 -2.06
CA ASN A 229 -7.37 -6.65 -0.88
C ASN A 229 -7.01 -5.16 -0.90
N LYS A 230 -7.64 -4.41 -0.03
CA LYS A 230 -7.50 -2.95 0.06
C LYS A 230 -6.10 -2.51 0.50
N ALA A 231 -5.52 -3.18 1.46
CA ALA A 231 -4.17 -2.86 1.97
C ALA A 231 -3.12 -2.91 0.86
N THR A 232 -3.17 -3.93 -0.01
CA THR A 232 -2.27 -4.03 -1.17
C THR A 232 -2.52 -2.91 -2.19
N ALA A 233 -3.78 -2.52 -2.44
CA ALA A 233 -4.08 -1.38 -3.29
C ALA A 233 -3.48 -0.08 -2.72
N LEU A 234 -3.58 0.14 -1.40
CA LEU A 234 -2.98 1.31 -0.74
C LEU A 234 -1.45 1.33 -0.84
N LEU A 235 -0.79 0.17 -0.76
CA LEU A 235 0.66 0.10 -0.96
C LEU A 235 1.06 0.49 -2.38
N TYR A 236 0.26 0.15 -3.41
CA TYR A 236 0.50 0.62 -4.77
C TYR A 236 0.16 2.09 -4.98
N ILE A 237 -0.79 2.66 -4.25
CA ILE A 237 -1.03 4.10 -4.25
C ILE A 237 0.18 4.84 -3.64
N TYR A 238 0.79 4.28 -2.60
CA TYR A 238 1.95 4.86 -1.93
C TYR A 238 3.25 4.64 -2.72
N THR A 239 3.44 3.45 -3.31
CA THR A 239 4.62 3.04 -4.09
C THR A 239 4.14 2.38 -5.39
N PRO A 240 4.00 3.11 -6.52
CA PRO A 240 3.19 2.69 -7.67
C PRO A 240 3.87 1.69 -8.62
N TYR A 241 4.84 0.93 -8.13
CA TYR A 241 5.59 -0.05 -8.93
C TYR A 241 5.62 -1.42 -8.26
N GLN A 242 5.62 -2.48 -9.08
CA GLN A 242 5.89 -3.83 -8.61
C GLN A 242 7.34 -4.24 -8.92
N PRO A 243 7.97 -5.12 -8.12
CA PRO A 243 9.28 -5.67 -8.46
C PRO A 243 9.17 -6.54 -9.74
N ASN A 244 10.16 -6.40 -10.63
CA ASN A 244 10.34 -7.34 -11.75
C ASN A 244 11.06 -8.61 -11.28
N ALA A 245 11.23 -9.60 -12.17
CA ALA A 245 11.91 -10.86 -11.85
C ALA A 245 13.33 -10.64 -11.33
N ALA A 246 14.10 -9.74 -11.96
CA ALA A 246 15.46 -9.42 -11.52
C ALA A 246 15.53 -8.86 -10.09
N ALA A 247 14.55 -8.02 -9.73
CA ALA A 247 14.44 -7.51 -8.37
C ALA A 247 14.11 -8.63 -7.37
N LEU A 248 13.24 -9.56 -7.72
CA LEU A 248 12.86 -10.69 -6.86
C LEU A 248 14.02 -11.69 -6.70
N ASP A 249 14.71 -12.03 -7.79
CA ASP A 249 15.90 -12.92 -7.79
C ASP A 249 17.04 -12.35 -6.93
N ALA A 250 17.18 -11.02 -6.90
CA ALA A 250 18.21 -10.35 -6.11
C ALA A 250 17.93 -10.35 -4.59
N GLY A 251 16.76 -10.78 -4.12
CA GLY A 251 16.38 -10.79 -2.70
C GLY A 251 16.46 -9.39 -2.09
N VAL A 252 17.43 -9.13 -1.21
CA VAL A 252 17.70 -7.81 -0.63
C VAL A 252 18.68 -6.96 -1.46
N GLY A 253 19.26 -7.54 -2.49
CA GLY A 253 20.22 -6.87 -3.38
C GLY A 253 19.56 -6.07 -4.49
N GLU A 254 20.40 -5.62 -5.44
CA GLU A 254 19.99 -4.87 -6.62
C GLU A 254 19.76 -5.82 -7.80
N GLY A 255 18.68 -5.57 -8.56
CA GLY A 255 18.37 -6.25 -9.79
C GLY A 255 18.97 -5.54 -11.02
N ASP A 256 18.16 -5.40 -12.07
CA ASP A 256 18.53 -4.71 -13.31
C ASP A 256 18.07 -3.23 -13.33
N ALA A 257 18.31 -2.53 -14.44
CA ALA A 257 17.91 -1.12 -14.61
C ALA A 257 16.39 -0.89 -14.56
N CYS A 258 15.59 -1.92 -14.76
CA CYS A 258 14.12 -1.87 -14.70
C CYS A 258 13.56 -2.27 -13.32
N SER A 259 14.43 -2.60 -12.38
CA SER A 259 14.02 -3.05 -11.05
C SER A 259 13.59 -1.89 -10.15
N THR A 260 12.49 -2.09 -9.43
CA THR A 260 12.07 -1.27 -8.28
C THR A 260 11.88 -2.13 -7.05
N TYR A 261 12.08 -1.55 -5.89
CA TYR A 261 12.26 -2.33 -4.67
C TYR A 261 11.24 -2.04 -3.58
N GLY A 262 10.46 -0.95 -3.68
CA GLY A 262 9.63 -0.44 -2.59
C GLY A 262 8.67 -1.48 -2.00
N ASN A 263 7.84 -2.11 -2.81
CA ASN A 263 6.88 -3.11 -2.36
C ASN A 263 7.54 -4.46 -2.01
N ARG A 264 8.62 -4.85 -2.71
CA ARG A 264 9.45 -6.01 -2.34
C ARG A 264 10.06 -5.81 -0.94
N ASN A 265 10.69 -4.66 -0.73
CA ASN A 265 11.34 -4.36 0.55
C ASN A 265 10.34 -4.26 1.70
N PHE A 266 9.14 -3.72 1.44
CA PHE A 266 8.06 -3.75 2.44
C PHE A 266 7.77 -5.19 2.90
N ALA A 267 7.54 -6.11 1.97
CA ALA A 267 7.23 -7.51 2.29
C ALA A 267 8.39 -8.18 3.05
N ILE A 268 9.64 -8.01 2.59
CA ILE A 268 10.83 -8.59 3.23
C ILE A 268 11.02 -8.04 4.65
N ILE A 269 10.94 -6.73 4.84
CA ILE A 269 11.12 -6.08 6.15
C ILE A 269 10.01 -6.51 7.10
N TYR A 270 8.75 -6.48 6.65
CA TYR A 270 7.63 -6.93 7.48
C TYR A 270 7.81 -8.39 7.91
N ASN A 271 8.11 -9.28 6.97
CA ASN A 271 8.32 -10.71 7.25
C ASN A 271 9.47 -10.94 8.26
N SER A 272 10.58 -10.22 8.09
CA SER A 272 11.75 -10.36 8.98
C SER A 272 11.49 -9.94 10.43
N MET A 273 10.59 -8.98 10.65
CA MET A 273 10.26 -8.46 11.97
C MET A 273 9.06 -9.15 12.62
N PHE A 274 8.06 -9.53 11.83
CA PHE A 274 6.73 -9.89 12.31
C PHE A 274 6.18 -11.22 11.79
N GLY A 275 6.88 -11.89 10.89
CA GLY A 275 6.39 -13.06 10.17
C GLY A 275 5.58 -12.71 8.94
N SER A 276 4.91 -13.71 8.35
CA SER A 276 4.20 -13.54 7.08
C SER A 276 3.27 -12.32 7.07
N PRO A 277 3.36 -11.43 6.06
CA PRO A 277 2.43 -10.29 5.92
C PRO A 277 1.04 -10.72 5.43
N ARG A 278 0.86 -11.98 5.11
CA ARG A 278 -0.41 -12.53 4.62
C ARG A 278 -1.19 -13.30 5.69
N GLY A 279 -0.57 -13.57 6.85
CA GLY A 279 -1.13 -14.33 7.96
C GLY A 279 -0.61 -15.74 8.06
#